data_4bb9e76ccfa36cf7aaec250e55d81636
#
_entry.id   4bb9e76ccfa36cf7aaec250e55d81636
#
_cell.length_a   1.000
_cell.length_b   1.000
_cell.length_c   1.000
_cell.angle_alpha   90.00
_cell.angle_beta   90.00
_cell.angle_gamma   90.00
#
_symmetry.space_group_name_H-M   'P 1'
#
loop_
_entity.id
_entity.type
_entity.pdbx_description
1 polymer ?
#
loop_
_entity_poly.entity_id
_entity_poly.type
_entity_poly.pdbx_seq_one_letter_code
_entity_poly.pdbx_strand_id
1 'polypeptide(L)'
;VLPCEKITPIIENEIVKTDGTSVLGGDDKGGIAAILEMLRVIKENNLEHPEIIVVFSIAEEIGLRGARAFEIEKYSPDFAYILDSSGKPGEAIVQAPHSAKGEIKIIGKPAHAGINPEDGINAFTVAAHAVSKLRLGRIDKETTSNIGIVKGGEAVNIVMPEISMMYEARSFDGEKLDNLLKETNDIFEEIAKEFGAQLINNVKKGYAGFKLDENLEIISHLKKACENINLKCELKSSGGGSDANVYNAKGYTAINLAVGMSKVHTTEEYIKIDDLVEMSKLTLEIAKELAKC
;
A
#
# COMPACT_ATOMS: atom_id res chain seq x y z
N VAL A 1 4.70 -9.31 -1.44
CA VAL A 1 6.01 -9.30 -2.13
C VAL A 1 6.58 -10.70 -2.11
N LEU A 2 7.24 -11.12 -3.18
CA LEU A 2 7.86 -12.44 -3.28
C LEU A 2 9.07 -12.52 -2.34
N PRO A 3 9.26 -13.62 -1.60
CA PRO A 3 10.45 -13.81 -0.77
C PRO A 3 11.73 -13.75 -1.63
N CYS A 4 12.77 -13.15 -1.10
CA CYS A 4 14.05 -13.03 -1.77
C CYS A 4 15.17 -13.54 -0.86
N GLU A 5 15.77 -14.68 -1.19
CA GLU A 5 16.92 -15.22 -0.47
C GLU A 5 18.25 -14.68 -1.00
N LYS A 6 18.31 -14.43 -2.32
CA LYS A 6 19.51 -13.91 -2.98
C LYS A 6 19.13 -13.01 -4.13
N ILE A 7 19.67 -11.81 -4.15
CA ILE A 7 19.54 -10.84 -5.25
C ILE A 7 20.84 -10.88 -6.07
N THR A 8 20.71 -11.08 -7.38
CA THR A 8 21.80 -10.93 -8.34
C THR A 8 21.53 -9.71 -9.21
N PRO A 9 22.06 -8.51 -8.84
CA PRO A 9 21.81 -7.29 -9.60
C PRO A 9 22.54 -7.32 -10.94
N ILE A 10 21.88 -6.82 -11.96
CA ILE A 10 22.39 -6.68 -13.33
C ILE A 10 22.19 -5.22 -13.74
N ILE A 11 23.21 -4.61 -14.33
CA ILE A 11 23.11 -3.30 -14.96
C ILE A 11 23.24 -3.51 -16.46
N GLU A 12 22.19 -3.19 -17.19
CA GLU A 12 22.15 -3.33 -18.62
C GLU A 12 21.28 -2.21 -19.25
N ASN A 13 21.81 -1.54 -20.28
CA ASN A 13 21.11 -0.45 -20.98
C ASN A 13 20.62 0.66 -20.01
N GLU A 14 21.45 1.10 -19.09
CA GLU A 14 21.12 2.12 -18.07
C GLU A 14 19.97 1.70 -17.14
N ILE A 15 19.74 0.41 -16.98
CA ILE A 15 18.70 -0.16 -16.12
C ILE A 15 19.34 -1.08 -15.08
N VAL A 16 18.96 -0.89 -13.82
CA VAL A 16 19.26 -1.82 -12.73
C VAL A 16 18.09 -2.78 -12.58
N LYS A 17 18.34 -4.06 -12.68
CA LYS A 17 17.34 -5.17 -12.60
C LYS A 17 17.98 -6.40 -11.96
N THR A 18 17.25 -7.48 -11.83
CA THR A 18 17.79 -8.81 -11.46
C THR A 18 17.90 -9.73 -12.69
N ASP A 19 18.39 -10.93 -12.47
CA ASP A 19 18.38 -12.03 -13.43
C ASP A 19 16.98 -12.64 -13.64
N GLY A 20 15.94 -12.11 -13.01
CA GLY A 20 14.56 -12.56 -13.10
C GLY A 20 14.20 -13.70 -12.12
N THR A 21 15.14 -14.15 -11.28
CA THR A 21 14.89 -15.21 -10.28
C THR A 21 14.34 -14.66 -8.96
N SER A 22 14.51 -13.36 -8.73
CA SER A 22 14.02 -12.66 -7.52
C SER A 22 13.53 -11.26 -7.84
N VAL A 23 12.84 -10.63 -6.90
CA VAL A 23 12.60 -9.18 -6.94
C VAL A 23 13.93 -8.43 -6.81
N LEU A 24 14.01 -7.22 -7.33
CA LEU A 24 15.19 -6.35 -7.16
C LEU A 24 15.24 -5.77 -5.74
N GLY A 25 14.09 -5.43 -5.18
CA GLY A 25 13.98 -4.64 -3.96
C GLY A 25 14.41 -3.19 -4.21
N GLY A 26 14.17 -2.69 -5.42
CA GLY A 26 14.19 -1.27 -5.73
C GLY A 26 13.19 -0.53 -4.85
N ASP A 27 12.10 -1.21 -4.55
CA ASP A 27 11.12 -0.96 -3.51
C ASP A 27 11.64 -1.54 -2.16
N ASP A 28 12.20 -0.72 -1.21
CA ASP A 28 12.46 0.73 -1.44
C ASP A 28 13.96 1.08 -1.31
N LYS A 29 14.87 0.30 -1.90
CA LYS A 29 16.30 0.67 -1.91
C LYS A 29 16.60 1.89 -2.79
N GLY A 30 15.70 2.22 -3.72
CA GLY A 30 15.79 3.43 -4.52
C GLY A 30 15.72 4.70 -3.66
N GLY A 31 14.73 4.78 -2.79
CA GLY A 31 14.59 5.88 -1.83
C GLY A 31 15.72 5.92 -0.81
N ILE A 32 16.13 4.76 -0.28
CA ILE A 32 17.30 4.67 0.63
C ILE A 32 18.56 5.22 -0.05
N ALA A 33 18.82 4.85 -1.31
CA ALA A 33 20.00 5.32 -2.05
C ALA A 33 19.97 6.84 -2.24
N ALA A 34 18.83 7.42 -2.60
CA ALA A 34 18.65 8.86 -2.75
C ALA A 34 18.90 9.63 -1.44
N ILE A 35 18.38 9.12 -0.31
CA ILE A 35 18.60 9.71 1.02
C ILE A 35 20.09 9.66 1.40
N LEU A 36 20.73 8.52 1.25
CA LEU A 36 22.16 8.36 1.59
C LEU A 36 23.06 9.24 0.73
N GLU A 37 22.74 9.37 -0.56
CA GLU A 37 23.48 10.24 -1.47
C GLU A 37 23.28 11.72 -1.10
N MET A 38 22.07 12.16 -0.78
CA MET A 38 21.80 13.51 -0.27
C MET A 38 22.68 13.81 0.96
N LEU A 39 22.68 12.93 1.96
CA LEU A 39 23.48 13.11 3.18
C LEU A 39 24.98 13.17 2.89
N ARG A 40 25.47 12.31 1.98
CA ARG A 40 26.85 12.31 1.54
C ARG A 40 27.25 13.65 0.92
N VAL A 41 26.44 14.14 -0.03
CA VAL A 41 26.71 15.39 -0.74
C VAL A 41 26.67 16.60 0.20
N ILE A 42 25.67 16.66 1.10
CA ILE A 42 25.59 17.71 2.13
C ILE A 42 26.87 17.74 2.96
N LYS A 43 27.29 16.58 3.47
CA LYS A 43 28.47 16.47 4.33
C LYS A 43 29.80 16.81 3.60
N GLU A 44 29.99 16.27 2.39
CA GLU A 44 31.23 16.48 1.61
C GLU A 44 31.42 17.93 1.17
N ASN A 45 30.32 18.64 0.90
CA ASN A 45 30.36 20.01 0.41
C ASN A 45 30.03 21.05 1.49
N ASN A 46 29.77 20.60 2.72
CA ASN A 46 29.39 21.46 3.85
C ASN A 46 28.22 22.40 3.49
N LEU A 47 27.16 21.83 2.89
CA LEU A 47 25.99 22.59 2.46
C LEU A 47 25.11 22.95 3.65
N GLU A 48 24.50 24.13 3.58
CA GLU A 48 23.44 24.52 4.52
C GLU A 48 22.22 23.63 4.35
N HIS A 49 21.65 23.20 5.48
CA HIS A 49 20.47 22.32 5.51
C HIS A 49 19.68 22.55 6.82
N PRO A 50 18.38 22.29 6.86
CA PRO A 50 17.61 22.27 8.10
C PRO A 50 18.01 21.08 8.97
N GLU A 51 17.42 20.91 10.13
CA GLU A 51 17.48 19.63 10.85
C GLU A 51 16.85 18.54 9.99
N ILE A 52 17.58 17.45 9.75
CA ILE A 52 17.13 16.32 8.94
C ILE A 52 17.05 15.08 9.81
N ILE A 53 15.87 14.51 9.90
CA ILE A 53 15.61 13.26 10.60
C ILE A 53 15.38 12.17 9.55
N VAL A 54 16.29 11.21 9.47
CA VAL A 54 16.17 10.09 8.54
C VAL A 54 15.54 8.90 9.25
N VAL A 55 14.49 8.36 8.66
CA VAL A 55 13.77 7.20 9.18
C VAL A 55 13.75 6.10 8.12
N PHE A 56 14.34 4.95 8.42
CA PHE A 56 14.17 3.74 7.64
C PHE A 56 13.20 2.82 8.36
N SER A 57 11.95 2.84 7.95
CA SER A 57 10.90 2.02 8.54
C SER A 57 11.03 0.57 8.10
N ILE A 58 10.53 -0.34 8.94
CA ILE A 58 10.52 -1.78 8.67
C ILE A 58 9.09 -2.28 8.45
N ALA A 59 8.95 -3.37 7.69
CA ALA A 59 7.68 -4.07 7.55
C ALA A 59 6.53 -3.17 7.00
N GLU A 60 6.87 -2.30 6.03
CA GLU A 60 5.89 -1.47 5.31
C GLU A 60 4.84 -2.36 4.65
N GLU A 61 5.25 -3.31 3.82
CA GLU A 61 4.47 -4.23 2.99
C GLU A 61 3.46 -5.11 3.75
N ILE A 62 3.67 -5.27 5.04
CA ILE A 62 2.79 -6.08 5.90
C ILE A 62 1.94 -5.22 6.84
N GLY A 63 1.66 -3.98 6.42
CA GLY A 63 0.69 -3.08 7.05
C GLY A 63 1.31 -1.90 7.78
N LEU A 64 2.37 -1.28 7.22
CA LEU A 64 2.96 -0.03 7.69
C LEU A 64 3.41 -0.12 9.15
N ARG A 65 3.97 -1.28 9.54
CA ARG A 65 4.23 -1.56 10.97
C ARG A 65 5.30 -0.67 11.55
N GLY A 66 6.35 -0.39 10.79
CA GLY A 66 7.44 0.50 11.20
C GLY A 66 6.94 1.91 11.46
N ALA A 67 6.22 2.50 10.50
CA ALA A 67 5.66 3.85 10.64
C ALA A 67 4.64 3.95 11.80
N ARG A 68 3.82 2.89 12.00
CA ARG A 68 2.89 2.86 13.14
C ARG A 68 3.61 2.85 14.49
N ALA A 69 4.73 2.12 14.59
CA ALA A 69 5.52 2.01 15.80
C ALA A 69 6.45 3.22 16.02
N PHE A 70 6.77 3.96 14.96
CA PHE A 70 7.64 5.11 15.05
C PHE A 70 6.94 6.27 15.77
N GLU A 71 7.58 6.78 16.83
CA GLU A 71 7.07 7.86 17.66
C GLU A 71 7.49 9.23 17.04
N ILE A 72 6.90 9.56 15.89
CA ILE A 72 7.18 10.81 15.15
C ILE A 72 6.94 12.04 16.03
N GLU A 73 6.07 11.94 17.01
CA GLU A 73 5.71 12.99 17.98
C GLU A 73 6.93 13.48 18.79
N LYS A 74 7.94 12.61 18.97
CA LYS A 74 9.19 12.97 19.67
C LYS A 74 10.05 13.96 18.89
N TYR A 75 9.87 13.98 17.59
CA TYR A 75 10.65 14.83 16.68
C TYR A 75 9.85 16.03 16.18
N SER A 76 8.50 15.89 16.12
CA SER A 76 7.59 16.94 15.68
C SER A 76 8.05 17.66 14.41
N PRO A 77 8.33 16.95 13.32
CA PRO A 77 8.81 17.57 12.09
C PRO A 77 7.73 18.44 11.45
N ASP A 78 8.12 19.53 10.80
CA ASP A 78 7.23 20.38 10.01
C ASP A 78 6.68 19.63 8.79
N PHE A 79 7.55 18.82 8.14
CA PHE A 79 7.23 18.06 6.94
C PHE A 79 7.85 16.67 6.97
N ALA A 80 7.18 15.70 6.31
CA ALA A 80 7.71 14.37 6.07
C ALA A 80 7.66 14.04 4.57
N TYR A 81 8.81 13.80 3.97
CA TYR A 81 8.95 13.33 2.59
C TYR A 81 9.23 11.83 2.61
N ILE A 82 8.27 11.04 2.12
CA ILE A 82 8.40 9.60 1.98
C ILE A 82 8.90 9.33 0.56
N LEU A 83 9.91 8.50 0.40
CA LEU A 83 10.51 8.17 -0.90
C LEU A 83 10.17 6.72 -1.23
N ASP A 84 8.90 6.44 -1.52
CA ASP A 84 8.39 5.06 -1.60
C ASP A 84 7.17 4.99 -2.55
N SER A 85 7.27 5.63 -3.73
CA SER A 85 6.25 5.47 -4.75
C SER A 85 6.86 5.04 -6.07
N SER A 86 6.14 4.18 -6.79
CA SER A 86 6.42 3.91 -8.20
C SER A 86 6.16 5.14 -9.04
N GLY A 87 6.84 5.25 -10.18
CA GLY A 87 6.70 6.37 -11.10
C GLY A 87 8.01 7.13 -11.26
N LYS A 88 7.95 8.26 -11.97
CA LYS A 88 9.15 9.07 -12.27
C LYS A 88 9.45 10.05 -11.15
N PRO A 89 10.71 10.37 -10.88
CA PRO A 89 11.08 11.50 -10.05
C PRO A 89 10.32 12.78 -10.44
N GLY A 90 9.88 13.54 -9.41
CA GLY A 90 8.99 14.69 -9.61
C GLY A 90 7.49 14.37 -9.53
N GLU A 91 7.08 13.11 -9.62
CA GLU A 91 5.72 12.68 -9.29
C GLU A 91 5.56 12.56 -7.77
N ALA A 92 4.47 13.11 -7.24
CA ALA A 92 4.19 13.13 -5.81
C ALA A 92 2.76 12.73 -5.51
N ILE A 93 2.57 11.81 -4.58
CA ILE A 93 1.27 11.34 -4.15
C ILE A 93 0.70 12.26 -3.08
N VAL A 94 -0.32 13.01 -3.44
CA VAL A 94 -1.03 13.95 -2.57
C VAL A 94 -2.37 13.42 -2.08
N GLN A 95 -2.78 12.25 -2.58
CA GLN A 95 -4.02 11.60 -2.16
C GLN A 95 -3.82 10.08 -2.18
N ALA A 96 -4.19 9.41 -1.08
CA ALA A 96 -4.19 7.96 -0.96
C ALA A 96 -5.47 7.48 -0.25
N PRO A 97 -5.95 6.24 -0.50
CA PRO A 97 -7.22 5.78 0.00
C PRO A 97 -7.17 5.36 1.48
N HIS A 98 -8.34 5.32 2.10
CA HIS A 98 -8.61 4.47 3.26
C HIS A 98 -8.61 3.01 2.83
N SER A 99 -8.21 2.10 3.71
CA SER A 99 -8.20 0.67 3.44
C SER A 99 -8.90 -0.13 4.54
N ALA A 100 -9.43 -1.28 4.15
CA ALA A 100 -9.87 -2.32 5.08
C ALA A 100 -9.54 -3.68 4.49
N LYS A 101 -9.11 -4.62 5.33
CA LYS A 101 -8.83 -6.00 4.91
C LYS A 101 -9.04 -6.98 6.05
N GLY A 102 -9.30 -8.23 5.70
CA GLY A 102 -9.42 -9.30 6.68
C GLY A 102 -10.05 -10.55 6.10
N GLU A 103 -10.24 -11.49 6.98
CA GLU A 103 -10.84 -12.77 6.68
C GLU A 103 -12.36 -12.73 6.91
N ILE A 104 -13.11 -13.26 5.94
CA ILE A 104 -14.52 -13.61 6.07
C ILE A 104 -14.60 -15.13 5.99
N LYS A 105 -15.12 -15.78 7.03
CA LYS A 105 -15.21 -17.22 7.13
C LYS A 105 -16.66 -17.64 7.33
N ILE A 106 -17.08 -18.63 6.54
CA ILE A 106 -18.38 -19.31 6.69
C ILE A 106 -18.11 -20.69 7.26
N ILE A 107 -18.81 -21.01 8.34
CA ILE A 107 -18.81 -22.32 8.96
C ILE A 107 -20.19 -22.96 8.71
N GLY A 108 -20.19 -24.03 7.95
CA GLY A 108 -21.32 -24.88 7.67
C GLY A 108 -21.35 -26.12 8.56
N LYS A 109 -21.82 -27.24 8.01
CA LYS A 109 -21.93 -28.53 8.72
C LYS A 109 -21.52 -29.66 7.78
N PRO A 110 -20.53 -30.49 8.14
CA PRO A 110 -20.15 -31.63 7.31
C PRO A 110 -21.23 -32.70 7.28
N ALA A 111 -21.33 -33.41 6.15
CA ALA A 111 -22.13 -34.62 5.95
C ALA A 111 -21.52 -35.43 4.82
N HIS A 112 -21.92 -36.70 4.65
CA HIS A 112 -21.47 -37.49 3.52
C HIS A 112 -22.24 -37.09 2.25
N ALA A 113 -21.52 -36.56 1.25
CA ALA A 113 -22.12 -35.92 0.08
C ALA A 113 -23.01 -36.85 -0.78
N GLY A 114 -22.80 -38.17 -0.72
CA GLY A 114 -23.56 -39.14 -1.49
C GLY A 114 -24.59 -39.97 -0.67
N ILE A 115 -24.59 -39.85 0.67
CA ILE A 115 -25.47 -40.66 1.53
C ILE A 115 -26.55 -39.80 2.18
N ASN A 116 -26.14 -38.70 2.82
CA ASN A 116 -27.02 -37.82 3.59
C ASN A 116 -26.61 -36.35 3.46
N PRO A 117 -26.48 -35.81 2.24
CA PRO A 117 -26.09 -34.43 2.03
C PRO A 117 -27.03 -33.39 2.70
N GLU A 118 -28.30 -33.76 2.88
CA GLU A 118 -29.35 -32.94 3.53
C GLU A 118 -29.09 -32.68 5.03
N ASP A 119 -28.28 -33.51 5.67
CA ASP A 119 -27.85 -33.30 7.06
C ASP A 119 -26.75 -32.27 7.20
N GLY A 120 -26.12 -31.88 6.07
CA GLY A 120 -25.02 -30.93 6.00
C GLY A 120 -25.46 -29.52 5.62
N ILE A 121 -24.53 -28.56 5.83
CA ILE A 121 -24.62 -27.18 5.33
C ILE A 121 -23.33 -26.91 4.56
N ASN A 122 -23.44 -26.78 3.25
CA ASN A 122 -22.28 -26.56 2.41
C ASN A 122 -21.80 -25.09 2.49
N ALA A 123 -20.67 -24.85 3.16
CA ALA A 123 -20.12 -23.53 3.35
C ALA A 123 -19.80 -22.81 2.02
N PHE A 124 -19.40 -23.57 0.97
CA PHE A 124 -19.14 -22.98 -0.35
C PHE A 124 -20.44 -22.47 -1.01
N THR A 125 -21.54 -23.22 -0.89
CA THR A 125 -22.86 -22.80 -1.40
C THR A 125 -23.27 -21.49 -0.72
N VAL A 126 -23.17 -21.41 0.60
CA VAL A 126 -23.50 -20.21 1.37
C VAL A 126 -22.62 -19.02 0.92
N ALA A 127 -21.31 -19.23 0.83
CA ALA A 127 -20.39 -18.20 0.37
C ALA A 127 -20.70 -17.73 -1.07
N ALA A 128 -21.00 -18.65 -1.99
CA ALA A 128 -21.33 -18.32 -3.37
C ALA A 128 -22.61 -17.44 -3.47
N HIS A 129 -23.65 -17.74 -2.68
CA HIS A 129 -24.86 -16.92 -2.60
C HIS A 129 -24.54 -15.51 -2.07
N ALA A 130 -23.72 -15.40 -1.02
CA ALA A 130 -23.33 -14.10 -0.48
C ALA A 130 -22.46 -13.30 -1.48
N VAL A 131 -21.41 -13.93 -2.02
CA VAL A 131 -20.48 -13.29 -2.97
C VAL A 131 -21.19 -12.80 -4.23
N SER A 132 -22.21 -13.54 -4.72
CA SER A 132 -22.99 -13.11 -5.89
C SER A 132 -23.77 -11.80 -5.70
N LYS A 133 -24.01 -11.40 -4.44
CA LYS A 133 -24.66 -10.13 -4.10
C LYS A 133 -23.67 -8.99 -3.81
N LEU A 134 -22.37 -9.28 -3.68
CA LEU A 134 -21.35 -8.28 -3.39
C LEU A 134 -21.03 -7.43 -4.62
N ARG A 135 -20.67 -6.20 -4.36
CA ARG A 135 -20.02 -5.33 -5.35
C ARG A 135 -18.51 -5.52 -5.28
N LEU A 136 -17.92 -6.23 -6.26
CA LEU A 136 -16.49 -6.48 -6.35
C LEU A 136 -15.87 -5.75 -7.55
N GLY A 137 -14.56 -5.57 -7.51
CA GLY A 137 -13.79 -4.84 -8.51
C GLY A 137 -13.86 -3.33 -8.29
N ARG A 138 -13.94 -2.55 -9.36
CA ARG A 138 -14.09 -1.09 -9.29
C ARG A 138 -15.58 -0.75 -9.17
N ILE A 139 -15.96 -0.32 -7.97
CA ILE A 139 -17.34 0.01 -7.61
C ILE A 139 -17.72 1.38 -8.16
N ASP A 140 -16.85 2.36 -7.98
CA ASP A 140 -16.94 3.72 -8.53
C ASP A 140 -15.53 4.29 -8.77
N LYS A 141 -15.42 5.60 -9.05
CA LYS A 141 -14.14 6.27 -9.33
C LYS A 141 -13.17 6.24 -8.13
N GLU A 142 -13.71 6.10 -6.93
CA GLU A 142 -12.98 6.24 -5.67
C GLU A 142 -12.86 4.94 -4.89
N THR A 143 -13.71 3.92 -5.20
CA THR A 143 -13.92 2.76 -4.37
C THR A 143 -13.65 1.47 -5.12
N THR A 144 -12.90 0.57 -4.50
CA THR A 144 -12.63 -0.79 -4.99
C THR A 144 -12.83 -1.82 -3.87
N SER A 145 -13.18 -3.04 -4.24
CA SER A 145 -13.15 -4.19 -3.33
C SER A 145 -12.73 -5.46 -4.06
N ASN A 146 -12.21 -6.42 -3.31
CA ASN A 146 -11.72 -7.68 -3.88
C ASN A 146 -11.79 -8.82 -2.86
N ILE A 147 -11.99 -10.03 -3.37
CA ILE A 147 -11.69 -11.29 -2.66
C ILE A 147 -10.53 -11.93 -3.40
N GLY A 148 -9.32 -11.83 -2.84
CA GLY A 148 -8.09 -12.24 -3.50
C GLY A 148 -7.67 -13.68 -3.22
N ILE A 149 -8.15 -14.27 -2.10
CA ILE A 149 -7.81 -15.63 -1.69
C ILE A 149 -9.06 -16.33 -1.19
N VAL A 150 -9.25 -17.57 -1.64
CA VAL A 150 -10.32 -18.45 -1.16
C VAL A 150 -9.72 -19.81 -0.81
N LYS A 151 -10.05 -20.33 0.38
CA LYS A 151 -9.60 -21.63 0.86
C LYS A 151 -10.74 -22.35 1.55
N GLY A 152 -10.88 -23.66 1.31
CA GLY A 152 -11.91 -24.47 1.98
C GLY A 152 -11.95 -25.90 1.46
N GLY A 153 -12.70 -26.74 2.20
CA GLY A 153 -12.92 -28.15 1.87
C GLY A 153 -11.79 -29.08 2.30
N GLU A 154 -12.14 -30.35 2.49
CA GLU A 154 -11.20 -31.41 2.92
C GLU A 154 -11.17 -32.58 1.93
N ALA A 155 -12.35 -33.01 1.45
CA ALA A 155 -12.49 -34.13 0.52
C ALA A 155 -13.74 -33.96 -0.37
N VAL A 156 -13.69 -34.53 -1.58
CA VAL A 156 -14.78 -34.40 -2.58
C VAL A 156 -16.09 -35.06 -2.17
N ASN A 157 -16.06 -36.03 -1.25
CA ASN A 157 -17.21 -36.74 -0.75
C ASN A 157 -17.74 -36.24 0.60
N ILE A 158 -17.26 -35.07 1.05
CA ILE A 158 -17.74 -34.38 2.27
C ILE A 158 -18.39 -33.06 1.86
N VAL A 159 -19.60 -32.79 2.37
CA VAL A 159 -20.23 -31.48 2.30
C VAL A 159 -19.29 -30.48 2.96
N MET A 160 -18.86 -29.43 2.24
CA MET A 160 -17.79 -28.53 2.69
C MET A 160 -18.14 -27.85 4.03
N PRO A 161 -17.39 -28.16 5.12
CA PRO A 161 -17.73 -27.65 6.45
C PRO A 161 -17.34 -26.21 6.67
N GLU A 162 -16.32 -25.71 5.97
CA GLU A 162 -15.88 -24.31 6.11
C GLU A 162 -15.24 -23.76 4.84
N ILE A 163 -15.35 -22.46 4.66
CA ILE A 163 -14.64 -21.69 3.63
C ILE A 163 -14.16 -20.36 4.22
N SER A 164 -12.94 -20.00 3.87
CA SER A 164 -12.30 -18.76 4.26
C SER A 164 -11.99 -17.92 3.02
N MET A 165 -12.25 -16.63 3.08
CA MET A 165 -12.05 -15.66 2.00
C MET A 165 -11.30 -14.46 2.54
N MET A 166 -10.20 -14.08 1.89
CA MET A 166 -9.49 -12.82 2.21
C MET A 166 -10.09 -11.70 1.37
N TYR A 167 -10.74 -10.77 2.09
CA TYR A 167 -11.41 -9.60 1.53
C TYR A 167 -10.55 -8.34 1.73
N GLU A 168 -10.56 -7.45 0.75
CA GLU A 168 -9.97 -6.11 0.80
C GLU A 168 -10.94 -5.10 0.20
N ALA A 169 -10.99 -3.90 0.78
CA ALA A 169 -11.70 -2.75 0.21
C ALA A 169 -10.88 -1.47 0.41
N ARG A 170 -10.95 -0.57 -0.55
CA ARG A 170 -10.29 0.75 -0.52
C ARG A 170 -11.26 1.82 -1.02
N SER A 171 -11.19 3.00 -0.42
CA SER A 171 -11.89 4.19 -0.92
C SER A 171 -11.15 5.46 -0.56
N PHE A 172 -11.16 6.46 -1.45
CA PHE A 172 -10.72 7.82 -1.10
C PHE A 172 -11.67 8.51 -0.12
N ASP A 173 -12.90 8.01 -0.01
CA ASP A 173 -13.92 8.49 0.91
C ASP A 173 -14.12 7.48 2.04
N GLY A 174 -13.90 7.94 3.29
CA GLY A 174 -14.00 7.08 4.47
C GLY A 174 -15.44 6.60 4.76
N GLU A 175 -16.45 7.44 4.49
CA GLU A 175 -17.86 7.08 4.69
C GLU A 175 -18.31 6.04 3.65
N LYS A 176 -17.85 6.17 2.39
CA LYS A 176 -18.11 5.14 1.37
C LYS A 176 -17.50 3.80 1.76
N LEU A 177 -16.27 3.81 2.32
CA LEU A 177 -15.65 2.58 2.81
C LEU A 177 -16.48 1.97 3.94
N ASP A 178 -16.91 2.77 4.92
CA ASP A 178 -17.72 2.30 6.05
C ASP A 178 -19.04 1.70 5.61
N ASN A 179 -19.72 2.37 4.68
CA ASN A 179 -20.96 1.87 4.11
C ASN A 179 -20.77 0.56 3.34
N LEU A 180 -19.68 0.45 2.57
CA LEU A 180 -19.35 -0.78 1.85
C LEU A 180 -19.04 -1.95 2.79
N LEU A 181 -18.30 -1.70 3.87
CA LEU A 181 -18.00 -2.74 4.87
C LEU A 181 -19.26 -3.21 5.59
N LYS A 182 -20.14 -2.27 5.93
CA LYS A 182 -21.42 -2.58 6.54
C LYS A 182 -22.30 -3.41 5.58
N GLU A 183 -22.48 -2.96 4.33
CA GLU A 183 -23.23 -3.68 3.31
C GLU A 183 -22.68 -5.11 3.09
N THR A 184 -21.36 -5.24 3.00
CA THR A 184 -20.70 -6.54 2.87
C THR A 184 -21.01 -7.44 4.06
N ASN A 185 -20.92 -6.94 5.29
CA ASN A 185 -21.23 -7.71 6.49
C ASN A 185 -22.71 -8.13 6.53
N ASP A 186 -23.62 -7.19 6.27
CA ASP A 186 -25.07 -7.43 6.30
C ASP A 186 -25.48 -8.52 5.29
N ILE A 187 -24.91 -8.52 4.08
CA ILE A 187 -25.14 -9.57 3.07
C ILE A 187 -24.68 -10.93 3.58
N PHE A 188 -23.48 -11.03 4.14
CA PHE A 188 -22.98 -12.30 4.67
C PHE A 188 -23.79 -12.79 5.87
N GLU A 189 -24.21 -11.91 6.77
CA GLU A 189 -25.05 -12.26 7.92
C GLU A 189 -26.43 -12.77 7.48
N GLU A 190 -27.09 -12.08 6.54
CA GLU A 190 -28.39 -12.47 6.00
C GLU A 190 -28.31 -13.88 5.39
N ILE A 191 -27.34 -14.11 4.49
CA ILE A 191 -27.21 -15.39 3.80
C ILE A 191 -26.78 -16.51 4.75
N ALA A 192 -25.84 -16.27 5.65
CA ALA A 192 -25.44 -17.27 6.64
C ALA A 192 -26.65 -17.70 7.51
N LYS A 193 -27.47 -16.74 7.93
CA LYS A 193 -28.70 -17.01 8.69
C LYS A 193 -29.73 -17.80 7.88
N GLU A 194 -29.95 -17.46 6.60
CA GLU A 194 -30.85 -18.15 5.69
C GLU A 194 -30.52 -19.64 5.57
N PHE A 195 -29.24 -19.97 5.46
CA PHE A 195 -28.76 -21.35 5.31
C PHE A 195 -28.44 -22.05 6.65
N GLY A 196 -28.58 -21.38 7.80
CA GLY A 196 -28.25 -21.94 9.10
C GLY A 196 -26.75 -22.11 9.33
N ALA A 197 -25.91 -21.39 8.59
CA ALA A 197 -24.46 -21.37 8.75
C ALA A 197 -24.01 -20.30 9.78
N GLN A 198 -22.76 -20.39 10.24
CA GLN A 198 -22.15 -19.37 11.09
C GLN A 198 -21.23 -18.48 10.26
N LEU A 199 -21.30 -17.17 10.47
CA LEU A 199 -20.35 -16.17 9.94
C LEU A 199 -19.31 -15.83 10.99
N ILE A 200 -18.05 -15.77 10.58
CA ILE A 200 -16.96 -15.09 11.31
C ILE A 200 -16.38 -14.02 10.38
N ASN A 201 -16.57 -12.75 10.73
CA ASN A 201 -16.05 -11.63 9.97
C ASN A 201 -14.95 -10.89 10.77
N ASN A 202 -13.72 -10.99 10.29
CA ASN A 202 -12.53 -10.38 10.87
C ASN A 202 -11.99 -9.23 10.00
N VAL A 203 -12.82 -8.67 9.11
CA VAL A 203 -12.42 -7.50 8.31
C VAL A 203 -12.29 -6.28 9.21
N LYS A 204 -11.14 -5.60 9.13
CA LYS A 204 -10.81 -4.43 9.95
C LYS A 204 -10.29 -3.31 9.07
N LYS A 205 -10.53 -2.06 9.49
CA LYS A 205 -9.88 -0.91 8.89
C LYS A 205 -8.36 -1.03 9.06
N GLY A 206 -7.64 -0.76 7.98
CA GLY A 206 -6.20 -0.79 7.90
C GLY A 206 -5.60 0.56 8.22
N TYR A 207 -5.33 1.36 7.21
CA TYR A 207 -4.86 2.75 7.34
C TYR A 207 -5.93 3.73 6.89
N ALA A 208 -5.85 4.96 7.43
CA ALA A 208 -6.68 6.07 6.98
C ALA A 208 -6.18 6.61 5.64
N GLY A 209 -7.07 7.09 4.80
CA GLY A 209 -6.72 7.85 3.61
C GLY A 209 -6.30 9.27 3.97
N PHE A 210 -5.66 9.95 3.02
CA PHE A 210 -5.38 11.37 3.12
C PHE A 210 -5.58 12.07 1.76
N LYS A 211 -5.81 13.37 1.82
CA LYS A 211 -5.78 14.28 0.68
C LYS A 211 -5.15 15.58 1.14
N LEU A 212 -4.03 15.94 0.53
CA LEU A 212 -3.33 17.20 0.79
C LEU A 212 -3.88 18.29 -0.12
N ASP A 213 -4.02 19.49 0.43
CA ASP A 213 -4.33 20.70 -0.35
C ASP A 213 -3.07 21.11 -1.15
N GLU A 214 -3.25 21.45 -2.42
CA GLU A 214 -2.15 21.83 -3.32
C GLU A 214 -1.44 23.14 -2.93
N ASN A 215 -2.03 23.92 -2.01
CA ASN A 215 -1.46 25.15 -1.49
C ASN A 215 -0.62 24.96 -0.22
N LEU A 216 -0.48 23.71 0.28
CA LEU A 216 0.37 23.46 1.45
C LEU A 216 1.84 23.77 1.15
N GLU A 217 2.56 24.25 2.17
CA GLU A 217 3.97 24.65 2.06
C GLU A 217 4.84 23.50 1.56
N ILE A 218 4.64 22.28 2.03
CA ILE A 218 5.37 21.08 1.58
C ILE A 218 5.31 20.91 0.06
N ILE A 219 4.15 21.20 -0.55
CA ILE A 219 3.95 21.12 -2.01
C ILE A 219 4.61 22.28 -2.71
N SER A 220 4.58 23.46 -2.12
CA SER A 220 5.25 24.65 -2.65
C SER A 220 6.77 24.46 -2.68
N HIS A 221 7.36 23.93 -1.59
CA HIS A 221 8.79 23.59 -1.53
C HIS A 221 9.16 22.51 -2.54
N LEU A 222 8.34 21.46 -2.68
CA LEU A 222 8.58 20.42 -3.69
C LEU A 222 8.56 20.98 -5.12
N LYS A 223 7.55 21.80 -5.46
CA LYS A 223 7.45 22.44 -6.81
C LYS A 223 8.70 23.26 -7.10
N LYS A 224 9.16 24.06 -6.12
CA LYS A 224 10.34 24.89 -6.27
C LYS A 224 11.63 24.08 -6.39
N ALA A 225 11.77 23.01 -5.60
CA ALA A 225 12.90 22.09 -5.72
C ALA A 225 12.95 21.44 -7.13
N CYS A 226 11.80 21.03 -7.66
CA CYS A 226 11.72 20.51 -9.01
C CYS A 226 12.12 21.57 -10.07
N GLU A 227 11.61 22.80 -9.95
CA GLU A 227 11.98 23.90 -10.84
C GLU A 227 13.48 24.16 -10.88
N ASN A 228 14.14 24.17 -9.71
CA ASN A 228 15.58 24.42 -9.57
C ASN A 228 16.45 23.41 -10.33
N ILE A 229 15.96 22.20 -10.55
CA ILE A 229 16.68 21.14 -11.28
C ILE A 229 16.04 20.84 -12.66
N ASN A 230 15.12 21.70 -13.15
CA ASN A 230 14.39 21.54 -14.41
C ASN A 230 13.60 20.22 -14.49
N LEU A 231 13.09 19.73 -13.36
CA LEU A 231 12.24 18.53 -13.27
C LEU A 231 10.77 18.95 -13.28
N LYS A 232 9.93 18.20 -13.99
CA LYS A 232 8.48 18.42 -13.97
C LYS A 232 7.89 17.90 -12.67
N CYS A 233 7.19 18.74 -11.91
CA CYS A 233 6.43 18.33 -10.74
C CYS A 233 5.00 17.94 -11.15
N GLU A 234 4.58 16.72 -10.79
CA GLU A 234 3.23 16.21 -11.01
C GLU A 234 2.59 15.68 -9.74
N LEU A 235 1.44 16.25 -9.35
CA LEU A 235 0.67 15.78 -8.21
C LEU A 235 -0.30 14.68 -8.64
N LYS A 236 -0.30 13.56 -7.92
CA LYS A 236 -1.07 12.35 -8.27
C LYS A 236 -1.83 11.78 -7.08
N SER A 237 -2.82 10.96 -7.40
CA SER A 237 -3.49 10.08 -6.43
C SER A 237 -2.97 8.65 -6.60
N SER A 238 -2.77 7.94 -5.50
CA SER A 238 -2.38 6.53 -5.49
C SER A 238 -3.58 5.65 -5.11
N GLY A 239 -3.71 4.48 -5.72
CA GLY A 239 -4.63 3.43 -5.29
C GLY A 239 -4.10 2.61 -4.10
N GLY A 240 -2.82 2.77 -3.74
CA GLY A 240 -2.14 2.16 -2.60
C GLY A 240 -1.97 3.12 -1.43
N GLY A 241 -1.59 2.58 -0.27
CA GLY A 241 -1.14 3.36 0.87
C GLY A 241 0.37 3.24 1.04
N SER A 242 0.94 4.09 1.87
CA SER A 242 2.34 4.12 2.25
C SER A 242 2.48 4.63 3.69
N ASP A 243 3.69 4.75 4.20
CA ASP A 243 3.95 5.35 5.50
C ASP A 243 3.40 6.79 5.63
N ALA A 244 3.24 7.51 4.50
CA ALA A 244 2.57 8.82 4.49
C ALA A 244 1.14 8.77 5.05
N ASN A 245 0.39 7.67 4.83
CA ASN A 245 -0.94 7.50 5.41
C ASN A 245 -0.90 7.51 6.93
N VAL A 246 0.13 6.89 7.53
CA VAL A 246 0.28 6.82 8.99
C VAL A 246 0.61 8.19 9.57
N TYR A 247 1.54 8.90 8.95
CA TYR A 247 1.97 10.20 9.47
C TYR A 247 0.89 11.27 9.29
N ASN A 248 0.19 11.30 8.15
CA ASN A 248 -0.97 12.18 7.96
C ASN A 248 -2.08 11.88 8.98
N ALA A 249 -2.34 10.60 9.28
CA ALA A 249 -3.32 10.22 10.29
C ALA A 249 -2.92 10.64 11.71
N LYS A 250 -1.62 10.79 11.98
CA LYS A 250 -1.07 11.32 13.24
C LYS A 250 -1.04 12.87 13.27
N GLY A 251 -1.46 13.54 12.20
CA GLY A 251 -1.51 15.00 12.09
C GLY A 251 -0.24 15.67 11.56
N TYR A 252 0.72 14.89 11.05
CA TYR A 252 1.94 15.40 10.42
C TYR A 252 1.76 15.46 8.90
N THR A 253 2.15 16.56 8.27
CA THR A 253 2.04 16.70 6.82
C THR A 253 3.09 15.84 6.12
N ALA A 254 2.64 14.76 5.46
CA ALA A 254 3.51 13.80 4.79
C ALA A 254 3.09 13.60 3.33
N ILE A 255 4.08 13.66 2.41
CA ILE A 255 3.91 13.44 0.98
C ILE A 255 4.77 12.26 0.52
N ASN A 256 4.27 11.41 -0.40
CA ASN A 256 5.04 10.29 -0.92
C ASN A 256 5.53 10.59 -2.33
N LEU A 257 6.84 10.50 -2.55
CA LEU A 257 7.52 10.83 -3.80
C LEU A 257 7.86 9.55 -4.58
N ALA A 258 7.73 9.64 -5.90
CA ALA A 258 8.13 8.57 -6.79
C ALA A 258 9.66 8.54 -6.98
N VAL A 259 10.25 7.36 -6.86
CA VAL A 259 11.71 7.15 -6.89
C VAL A 259 12.23 6.45 -8.15
N GLY A 260 11.39 6.30 -9.18
CA GLY A 260 11.79 5.67 -10.44
C GLY A 260 11.54 4.16 -10.51
N MET A 261 11.02 3.56 -9.45
CA MET A 261 10.70 2.13 -9.40
C MET A 261 9.63 1.76 -10.42
N SER A 262 9.82 0.61 -11.06
CA SER A 262 8.90 0.07 -12.06
C SER A 262 8.70 -1.41 -11.86
N LYS A 263 7.48 -1.90 -12.10
CA LYS A 263 7.06 -3.30 -11.95
C LYS A 263 7.37 -3.88 -10.57
N VAL A 264 7.21 -3.05 -9.53
CA VAL A 264 7.43 -3.45 -8.13
C VAL A 264 6.65 -4.72 -7.78
N HIS A 265 7.10 -5.47 -6.77
CA HIS A 265 6.51 -6.74 -6.32
C HIS A 265 6.57 -7.90 -7.33
N THR A 266 7.31 -7.75 -8.42
CA THR A 266 7.51 -8.81 -9.43
C THR A 266 9.00 -9.07 -9.68
N THR A 267 9.34 -10.22 -10.27
CA THR A 267 10.72 -10.52 -10.69
C THR A 267 11.18 -9.69 -11.90
N GLU A 268 10.28 -8.93 -12.51
CA GLU A 268 10.58 -8.00 -13.59
C GLU A 268 10.85 -6.56 -13.07
N GLU A 269 10.94 -6.39 -11.76
CA GLU A 269 11.23 -5.11 -11.12
C GLU A 269 12.54 -4.51 -11.63
N TYR A 270 12.50 -3.22 -11.91
CA TYR A 270 13.67 -2.48 -12.36
C TYR A 270 13.60 -1.00 -11.97
N ILE A 271 14.76 -0.35 -11.99
CA ILE A 271 14.90 1.09 -11.85
C ILE A 271 15.92 1.61 -12.87
N LYS A 272 15.67 2.76 -13.49
CA LYS A 272 16.64 3.39 -14.39
C LYS A 272 17.69 4.15 -13.61
N ILE A 273 18.92 4.14 -14.08
CA ILE A 273 20.02 4.90 -13.46
C ILE A 273 19.70 6.40 -13.47
N ASP A 274 19.16 6.92 -14.58
CA ASP A 274 18.76 8.32 -14.66
C ASP A 274 17.72 8.68 -13.60
N ASP A 275 16.70 7.82 -13.37
CA ASP A 275 15.69 8.07 -12.35
C ASP A 275 16.30 8.08 -10.93
N LEU A 276 17.26 7.19 -10.63
CA LEU A 276 18.01 7.20 -9.35
C LEU A 276 18.80 8.51 -9.17
N VAL A 277 19.46 8.97 -10.23
CA VAL A 277 20.24 10.21 -10.21
C VAL A 277 19.30 11.42 -10.06
N GLU A 278 18.19 11.46 -10.78
CA GLU A 278 17.21 12.55 -10.68
C GLU A 278 16.57 12.59 -9.29
N MET A 279 16.23 11.44 -8.71
CA MET A 279 15.66 11.38 -7.37
C MET A 279 16.66 11.84 -6.32
N SER A 280 17.94 11.45 -6.42
CA SER A 280 19.00 11.92 -5.54
C SER A 280 19.19 13.44 -5.62
N LYS A 281 19.13 14.01 -6.83
CA LYS A 281 19.18 15.47 -7.04
C LYS A 281 17.95 16.15 -6.42
N LEU A 282 16.76 15.60 -6.63
CA LEU A 282 15.52 16.17 -6.08
C LEU A 282 15.53 16.14 -4.55
N THR A 283 15.96 15.04 -3.94
CA THR A 283 16.02 14.91 -2.48
C THR A 283 17.00 15.95 -1.89
N LEU A 284 18.17 16.13 -2.52
CA LEU A 284 19.12 17.17 -2.14
C LEU A 284 18.55 18.58 -2.31
N GLU A 285 17.85 18.84 -3.41
CA GLU A 285 17.31 20.18 -3.68
C GLU A 285 16.15 20.52 -2.74
N ILE A 286 15.35 19.53 -2.32
CA ILE A 286 14.34 19.72 -1.25
C ILE A 286 15.04 20.16 0.04
N ALA A 287 16.12 19.50 0.46
CA ALA A 287 16.86 19.88 1.67
C ALA A 287 17.42 21.30 1.57
N LYS A 288 17.98 21.68 0.42
CA LYS A 288 18.50 23.04 0.16
C LYS A 288 17.40 24.10 0.12
N GLU A 289 16.23 23.76 -0.42
CA GLU A 289 15.11 24.71 -0.45
C GLU A 289 14.58 24.96 0.94
N LEU A 290 14.47 23.95 1.78
CA LEU A 290 14.05 24.06 3.16
C LEU A 290 15.08 24.77 4.07
N ALA A 291 16.37 24.82 3.70
CA ALA A 291 17.38 25.57 4.42
C ALA A 291 17.23 27.10 4.26
N LYS A 292 16.39 27.56 3.34
CA LYS A 292 16.13 28.99 3.10
C LYS A 292 14.99 29.55 3.98
N CYS A 293 14.27 28.66 4.66
CA CYS A 293 13.17 29.01 5.56
C CYS A 293 13.66 29.16 6.99
#